data_c187ac6942cbd8600476590a6221577d
#
_entry.id   c187ac6942cbd8600476590a6221577d
#
_cell.length_a   1.000
_cell.length_b   1.000
_cell.length_c   1.000
_cell.angle_alpha   90.00
_cell.angle_beta   90.00
_cell.angle_gamma   90.00
#
_symmetry.space_group_name_H-M   'P 1'
#
loop_
_entity.id
_entity.type
_entity.pdbx_description
1 polymer ?
#
loop_
_entity_poly.entity_id
_entity_poly.type
_entity_poly.pdbx_seq_one_letter_code
_entity_poly.pdbx_strand_id
1 'polypeptide(L)'
;MVPINRRAFVGLAAATVVILSHPALAAEGHTYFGADAVPLLDLLVPPPAKDSAETEAELAEVLKLMASSSESRKQQAIADDEENLSQFLAGTSIQVENAMVPLTAALVQRIIDTEDEVTGPAKKGFGRPRPPLVNDKIKPLIKLSKSGAYPSGHTTNGTAIAIILAKMLPEKKDELMARAKDYALSRLIVGVHYPSDLDAGYAAGAVIAYALMQNNEFQKEFGPAREELRKALKM
;
A
#
# COMPACT_ATOMS: atom_id res chain seq x y z
N MET A 1 -35.88 -21.96 -73.64
CA MET A 1 -36.23 -22.06 -72.18
C MET A 1 -34.94 -22.04 -71.38
N VAL A 2 -34.65 -20.92 -70.75
CA VAL A 2 -33.42 -20.73 -69.97
C VAL A 2 -33.86 -20.63 -68.52
N PRO A 3 -33.28 -21.38 -67.56
CA PRO A 3 -33.66 -21.28 -66.13
C PRO A 3 -32.94 -20.10 -65.44
N ILE A 4 -33.73 -19.37 -64.70
CA ILE A 4 -33.34 -18.19 -63.89
C ILE A 4 -32.62 -18.65 -62.62
N ASN A 5 -31.39 -18.17 -62.49
CA ASN A 5 -30.54 -18.43 -61.34
C ASN A 5 -30.85 -17.41 -60.19
N ARG A 6 -31.45 -17.90 -59.09
CA ARG A 6 -31.71 -17.08 -57.87
C ARG A 6 -30.45 -17.03 -57.02
N ARG A 7 -29.75 -15.90 -57.03
CA ARG A 7 -28.67 -15.60 -56.06
C ARG A 7 -29.31 -15.20 -54.74
N ALA A 8 -29.08 -16.01 -53.70
CA ALA A 8 -29.41 -15.70 -52.35
C ALA A 8 -28.39 -14.65 -51.82
N PHE A 9 -28.89 -13.49 -51.39
CA PHE A 9 -28.12 -12.51 -50.64
C PHE A 9 -28.08 -12.96 -49.19
N VAL A 10 -26.90 -13.35 -48.70
CA VAL A 10 -26.62 -13.53 -47.26
C VAL A 10 -26.24 -12.16 -46.73
N GLY A 11 -27.14 -11.55 -45.99
CA GLY A 11 -26.88 -10.31 -45.26
C GLY A 11 -25.99 -10.56 -44.04
N LEU A 12 -24.77 -10.07 -44.07
CA LEU A 12 -23.86 -10.08 -42.95
C LEU A 12 -24.26 -8.95 -41.99
N ALA A 13 -24.90 -9.29 -40.88
CA ALA A 13 -25.18 -8.32 -39.82
C ALA A 13 -23.86 -8.04 -39.03
N ALA A 14 -23.28 -6.87 -39.25
CA ALA A 14 -22.17 -6.41 -38.46
C ALA A 14 -22.69 -5.97 -37.08
N ALA A 15 -22.40 -6.75 -36.05
CA ALA A 15 -22.63 -6.34 -34.66
C ALA A 15 -21.60 -5.27 -34.29
N THR A 16 -22.04 -4.04 -34.17
CA THR A 16 -21.21 -2.93 -33.63
C THR A 16 -21.08 -3.10 -32.13
N VAL A 17 -19.93 -3.56 -31.69
CA VAL A 17 -19.58 -3.56 -30.27
C VAL A 17 -19.28 -2.11 -29.88
N VAL A 18 -20.21 -1.45 -29.20
CA VAL A 18 -19.97 -0.16 -28.56
C VAL A 18 -19.12 -0.42 -27.32
N ILE A 19 -17.81 -0.24 -27.45
CA ILE A 19 -16.91 -0.16 -26.31
C ILE A 19 -17.20 1.19 -25.65
N LEU A 20 -17.99 1.18 -24.56
CA LEU A 20 -18.11 2.30 -23.65
C LEU A 20 -16.75 2.45 -22.97
N SER A 21 -15.88 3.25 -23.58
CA SER A 21 -14.69 3.75 -22.90
C SER A 21 -15.14 4.64 -21.75
N HIS A 22 -15.15 4.09 -20.53
CA HIS A 22 -15.17 4.91 -19.35
C HIS A 22 -13.83 5.68 -19.38
N PRO A 23 -13.84 7.03 -19.26
CA PRO A 23 -12.60 7.73 -19.04
C PRO A 23 -12.03 7.16 -17.72
N ALA A 24 -10.92 6.46 -17.81
CA ALA A 24 -10.09 6.23 -16.65
C ALA A 24 -9.77 7.64 -16.13
N LEU A 25 -10.35 8.02 -15.00
CA LEU A 25 -9.82 9.13 -14.22
C LEU A 25 -8.43 8.66 -13.77
N ALA A 26 -7.43 8.90 -14.62
CA ALA A 26 -6.06 8.99 -14.17
C ALA A 26 -6.05 10.23 -13.26
N ALA A 27 -6.18 10.00 -11.96
CA ALA A 27 -5.94 11.02 -10.96
C ALA A 27 -4.46 11.37 -11.04
N GLU A 28 -4.13 12.47 -11.73
CA GLU A 28 -2.81 13.09 -11.63
C GLU A 28 -2.64 13.47 -10.16
N GLY A 29 -1.74 12.80 -9.42
CA GLY A 29 -1.06 13.24 -8.21
C GLY A 29 -1.87 13.98 -7.14
N HIS A 30 -3.16 13.67 -6.93
CA HIS A 30 -3.98 14.36 -5.95
C HIS A 30 -4.09 13.54 -4.67
N THR A 31 -3.48 14.08 -3.61
CA THR A 31 -3.71 13.60 -2.23
C THR A 31 -5.13 13.94 -1.79
N TYR A 32 -5.70 13.18 -0.87
CA TYR A 32 -7.00 13.51 -0.25
C TYR A 32 -6.90 14.67 0.73
N PHE A 33 -5.75 14.81 1.38
CA PHE A 33 -5.43 15.88 2.34
C PHE A 33 -3.92 15.95 2.60
N GLY A 34 -3.47 17.07 3.15
CA GLY A 34 -2.09 17.27 3.56
C GLY A 34 -1.85 17.01 5.05
N ALA A 35 -0.62 17.26 5.50
CA ALA A 35 -0.18 17.02 6.87
C ALA A 35 -0.95 17.84 7.93
N ASP A 36 -1.56 18.97 7.56
CA ASP A 36 -2.36 19.78 8.48
C ASP A 36 -3.62 19.05 8.95
N ALA A 37 -4.17 18.14 8.15
CA ALA A 37 -5.33 17.35 8.54
C ALA A 37 -4.98 16.22 9.51
N VAL A 38 -3.74 15.73 9.48
CA VAL A 38 -3.22 14.68 10.37
C VAL A 38 -1.81 15.07 10.80
N PRO A 39 -1.67 15.91 11.85
CA PRO A 39 -0.38 16.45 12.28
C PRO A 39 0.43 15.40 13.07
N LEU A 40 1.01 14.43 12.35
CA LEU A 40 1.69 13.27 12.96
C LEU A 40 2.86 13.66 13.87
N LEU A 41 3.51 14.80 13.63
CA LEU A 41 4.60 15.27 14.49
C LEU A 41 4.11 15.57 15.91
N ASP A 42 2.85 16.01 16.05
CA ASP A 42 2.24 16.32 17.35
C ASP A 42 1.54 15.09 17.96
N LEU A 43 1.09 14.16 17.13
CA LEU A 43 0.31 12.99 17.55
C LEU A 43 1.16 11.80 17.97
N LEU A 44 2.34 11.63 17.35
CA LEU A 44 3.20 10.47 17.60
C LEU A 44 4.13 10.72 18.79
N VAL A 45 4.32 9.68 19.60
CA VAL A 45 5.37 9.70 20.63
C VAL A 45 6.74 9.77 19.93
N PRO A 46 7.68 10.61 20.41
CA PRO A 46 9.02 10.64 19.80
C PRO A 46 9.71 9.26 19.81
N PRO A 47 10.52 8.95 18.79
CA PRO A 47 11.27 7.70 18.76
C PRO A 47 12.31 7.63 19.88
N PRO A 48 12.78 6.43 20.27
CA PRO A 48 13.88 6.28 21.20
C PRO A 48 15.11 7.10 20.78
N ALA A 49 15.80 7.67 21.77
CA ALA A 49 17.01 8.47 21.51
C ALA A 49 18.10 7.62 20.83
N LYS A 50 18.85 8.24 19.91
CA LYS A 50 19.84 7.55 19.07
C LYS A 50 20.80 6.64 19.83
N ASP A 51 21.29 7.08 20.99
CA ASP A 51 22.29 6.38 21.79
C ASP A 51 21.68 5.74 23.06
N SER A 52 20.37 5.44 23.05
CA SER A 52 19.68 4.78 24.16
C SER A 52 19.81 3.27 24.11
N ALA A 53 19.71 2.62 25.27
CA ALA A 53 19.67 1.15 25.37
C ALA A 53 18.53 0.53 24.56
N GLU A 54 17.42 1.26 24.41
CA GLU A 54 16.27 0.85 23.61
C GLU A 54 16.64 0.81 22.11
N THR A 55 17.30 1.85 21.59
CA THR A 55 17.79 1.85 20.19
C THR A 55 18.83 0.75 19.95
N GLU A 56 19.71 0.47 20.92
CA GLU A 56 20.66 -0.65 20.82
C GLU A 56 19.94 -2.00 20.76
N ALA A 57 18.91 -2.21 21.56
CA ALA A 57 18.10 -3.42 21.55
C ALA A 57 17.36 -3.60 20.21
N GLU A 58 16.78 -2.53 19.65
CA GLU A 58 16.13 -2.52 18.36
C GLU A 58 17.12 -2.88 17.22
N LEU A 59 18.32 -2.32 17.22
CA LEU A 59 19.36 -2.66 16.24
C LEU A 59 19.77 -4.14 16.33
N ALA A 60 19.86 -4.69 17.54
CA ALA A 60 20.14 -6.11 17.74
C ALA A 60 19.00 -6.99 17.21
N GLU A 61 17.74 -6.58 17.38
CA GLU A 61 16.58 -7.27 16.82
C GLU A 61 16.60 -7.26 15.30
N VAL A 62 16.85 -6.12 14.67
CA VAL A 62 16.99 -6.00 13.21
C VAL A 62 18.07 -6.96 12.69
N LEU A 63 19.28 -6.97 13.30
CA LEU A 63 20.35 -7.88 12.91
C LEU A 63 19.94 -9.35 13.04
N LYS A 64 19.25 -9.71 14.13
CA LYS A 64 18.75 -11.07 14.37
C LYS A 64 17.73 -11.47 13.31
N LEU A 65 16.76 -10.61 12.99
CA LEU A 65 15.75 -10.88 11.96
C LEU A 65 16.37 -11.03 10.57
N MET A 66 17.29 -10.15 10.19
CA MET A 66 18.02 -10.26 8.94
C MET A 66 18.79 -11.57 8.81
N ALA A 67 19.43 -12.03 9.89
CA ALA A 67 20.22 -13.25 9.91
C ALA A 67 19.35 -14.52 9.91
N SER A 68 18.24 -14.53 10.65
CA SER A 68 17.39 -15.69 10.85
C SER A 68 16.31 -15.89 9.77
N SER A 69 16.03 -14.88 8.95
CA SER A 69 15.04 -14.97 7.87
C SER A 69 15.54 -15.90 6.76
N SER A 70 14.65 -16.80 6.29
CA SER A 70 14.94 -17.65 5.13
C SER A 70 15.16 -16.81 3.87
N GLU A 71 15.83 -17.37 2.88
CA GLU A 71 16.05 -16.67 1.61
C GLU A 71 14.72 -16.31 0.91
N SER A 72 13.75 -17.22 0.92
CA SER A 72 12.42 -16.94 0.37
C SER A 72 11.72 -15.79 1.09
N ARG A 73 11.85 -15.68 2.43
CA ARG A 73 11.26 -14.57 3.20
C ARG A 73 11.99 -13.24 2.91
N LYS A 74 13.28 -13.27 2.67
CA LYS A 74 14.06 -12.09 2.23
C LYS A 74 13.63 -11.62 0.85
N GLN A 75 13.45 -12.55 -0.11
CA GLN A 75 12.96 -12.20 -1.44
C GLN A 75 11.55 -11.59 -1.39
N GLN A 76 10.66 -12.11 -0.57
CA GLN A 76 9.35 -11.50 -0.31
C GLN A 76 9.51 -10.09 0.28
N ALA A 77 10.40 -9.91 1.26
CA ALA A 77 10.63 -8.61 1.89
C ALA A 77 11.23 -7.57 0.92
N ILE A 78 12.05 -8.01 -0.03
CA ILE A 78 12.56 -7.17 -1.12
C ILE A 78 11.43 -6.78 -2.08
N ALA A 79 10.58 -7.74 -2.46
CA ALA A 79 9.42 -7.47 -3.32
C ALA A 79 8.42 -6.50 -2.66
N ASP A 80 8.28 -6.58 -1.34
CA ASP A 80 7.44 -5.66 -0.54
C ASP A 80 7.97 -4.21 -0.50
N ASP A 81 9.08 -3.89 -1.19
CA ASP A 81 9.53 -2.51 -1.41
C ASP A 81 8.67 -1.78 -2.44
N GLU A 82 7.98 -2.53 -3.30
CA GLU A 82 7.02 -2.00 -4.26
C GLU A 82 5.70 -1.65 -3.58
N GLU A 83 5.24 -0.41 -3.74
CA GLU A 83 4.02 0.09 -3.10
C GLU A 83 2.89 0.20 -4.12
N ASN A 84 2.08 -0.85 -4.24
CA ASN A 84 0.84 -0.88 -5.02
C ASN A 84 -0.12 -1.96 -4.49
N LEU A 85 -1.36 -1.96 -5.00
CA LEU A 85 -2.40 -2.90 -4.57
C LEU A 85 -2.00 -4.36 -4.79
N SER A 86 -1.49 -4.72 -5.98
CA SER A 86 -1.14 -6.11 -6.30
C SER A 86 -0.04 -6.63 -5.38
N GLN A 87 1.00 -5.82 -5.12
CA GLN A 87 2.07 -6.21 -4.21
C GLN A 87 1.59 -6.30 -2.77
N PHE A 88 0.75 -5.36 -2.31
CA PHE A 88 0.17 -5.46 -0.97
C PHE A 88 -0.65 -6.73 -0.80
N LEU A 89 -1.39 -7.18 -1.82
CA LEU A 89 -2.19 -8.40 -1.76
C LEU A 89 -1.39 -9.68 -2.03
N ALA A 90 -0.12 -9.58 -2.43
CA ALA A 90 0.71 -10.76 -2.70
C ALA A 90 0.79 -11.68 -1.48
N GLY A 91 0.57 -12.97 -1.69
CA GLY A 91 0.57 -13.99 -0.61
C GLY A 91 -0.75 -14.09 0.17
N THR A 92 -1.76 -13.28 -0.16
CA THR A 92 -3.13 -13.45 0.37
C THR A 92 -3.98 -14.35 -0.54
N SER A 93 -5.17 -14.69 -0.07
CA SER A 93 -6.17 -15.39 -0.91
C SER A 93 -6.91 -14.45 -1.88
N ILE A 94 -6.65 -13.15 -1.82
CA ILE A 94 -7.27 -12.12 -2.65
C ILE A 94 -6.45 -11.96 -3.94
N GLN A 95 -6.83 -12.71 -4.98
CA GLN A 95 -6.09 -12.79 -6.23
C GLN A 95 -6.63 -11.77 -7.25
N VAL A 96 -6.11 -10.56 -7.22
CA VAL A 96 -6.39 -9.51 -8.21
C VAL A 96 -5.11 -8.78 -8.60
N GLU A 97 -5.03 -8.42 -9.87
CA GLU A 97 -3.98 -7.54 -10.40
C GLU A 97 -4.53 -6.12 -10.56
N ASN A 98 -3.67 -5.10 -10.50
CA ASN A 98 -4.08 -3.69 -10.63
C ASN A 98 -4.95 -3.45 -11.88
N ALA A 99 -4.61 -4.09 -13.01
CA ALA A 99 -5.35 -3.97 -14.26
C ALA A 99 -6.76 -4.58 -14.22
N MET A 100 -7.04 -5.50 -13.31
CA MET A 100 -8.36 -6.13 -13.14
C MET A 100 -9.32 -5.25 -12.35
N VAL A 101 -8.79 -4.39 -11.51
CA VAL A 101 -9.54 -3.54 -10.58
C VAL A 101 -8.99 -2.10 -10.58
N PRO A 102 -9.06 -1.40 -11.73
CA PRO A 102 -8.42 -0.10 -11.92
C PRO A 102 -8.91 0.98 -10.97
N LEU A 103 -10.19 0.99 -10.57
CA LEU A 103 -10.70 1.97 -9.59
C LEU A 103 -10.12 1.71 -8.20
N THR A 104 -10.04 0.43 -7.81
CA THR A 104 -9.45 0.03 -6.53
C THR A 104 -7.94 0.31 -6.51
N ALA A 105 -7.25 0.02 -7.61
CA ALA A 105 -5.82 0.30 -7.73
C ALA A 105 -5.53 1.81 -7.67
N ALA A 106 -6.33 2.64 -8.37
CA ALA A 106 -6.21 4.09 -8.32
C ALA A 106 -6.49 4.66 -6.91
N LEU A 107 -7.51 4.14 -6.23
CA LEU A 107 -7.81 4.51 -4.84
C LEU A 107 -6.62 4.19 -3.92
N VAL A 108 -6.04 3.00 -4.05
CA VAL A 108 -4.87 2.59 -3.23
C VAL A 108 -3.66 3.46 -3.55
N GLN A 109 -3.38 3.77 -4.82
CA GLN A 109 -2.29 4.67 -5.18
C GLN A 109 -2.47 6.05 -4.53
N ARG A 110 -3.68 6.57 -4.55
CA ARG A 110 -3.99 7.86 -3.95
C ARG A 110 -3.90 7.86 -2.42
N ILE A 111 -4.14 6.72 -1.77
CA ILE A 111 -3.86 6.52 -0.33
C ILE A 111 -2.35 6.62 -0.08
N ILE A 112 -1.52 5.98 -0.91
CA ILE A 112 -0.06 6.01 -0.83
C ILE A 112 0.46 7.44 -0.99
N ASP A 113 0.00 8.17 -2.01
CA ASP A 113 0.37 9.56 -2.26
C ASP A 113 -0.02 10.47 -1.07
N THR A 114 -1.19 10.22 -0.45
CA THR A 114 -1.65 10.96 0.74
C THR A 114 -0.78 10.64 1.96
N GLU A 115 -0.35 9.39 2.12
CA GLU A 115 0.56 9.00 3.19
C GLU A 115 1.89 9.73 3.09
N ASP A 116 2.49 9.74 1.92
CA ASP A 116 3.77 10.43 1.69
C ASP A 116 3.69 11.92 2.05
N GLU A 117 2.61 12.60 1.66
CA GLU A 117 2.35 14.00 2.00
C GLU A 117 2.20 14.21 3.52
N VAL A 118 1.50 13.31 4.19
CA VAL A 118 1.23 13.38 5.65
C VAL A 118 2.46 13.02 6.49
N THR A 119 3.20 11.98 6.11
CA THR A 119 4.35 11.50 6.89
C THR A 119 5.63 12.29 6.66
N GLY A 120 5.77 12.94 5.50
CA GLY A 120 6.97 13.69 5.13
C GLY A 120 7.43 14.72 6.17
N PRO A 121 6.55 15.63 6.64
CA PRO A 121 6.87 16.57 7.71
C PRO A 121 7.27 15.91 9.02
N ALA A 122 6.60 14.83 9.42
CA ALA A 122 6.93 14.07 10.63
C ALA A 122 8.31 13.41 10.52
N LYS A 123 8.62 12.75 9.39
CA LYS A 123 9.96 12.18 9.12
C LYS A 123 11.06 13.22 9.20
N LYS A 124 10.81 14.42 8.68
CA LYS A 124 11.75 15.55 8.75
C LYS A 124 11.88 16.09 10.17
N GLY A 125 10.76 16.24 10.90
CA GLY A 125 10.73 16.78 12.26
C GLY A 125 11.42 15.88 13.27
N PHE A 126 11.14 14.57 13.25
CA PHE A 126 11.81 13.61 14.12
C PHE A 126 13.27 13.35 13.71
N GLY A 127 13.60 13.42 12.42
CA GLY A 127 14.96 13.33 11.92
C GLY A 127 15.69 12.03 12.26
N ARG A 128 14.98 10.92 12.56
CA ARG A 128 15.59 9.66 12.98
C ARG A 128 16.43 9.07 11.85
N PRO A 129 17.74 8.81 12.07
CA PRO A 129 18.58 8.15 11.05
C PRO A 129 18.14 6.68 10.90
N ARG A 130 18.22 6.14 9.68
CA ARG A 130 17.93 4.72 9.42
C ARG A 130 18.99 3.79 9.99
N PRO A 131 18.68 2.52 10.35
CA PRO A 131 19.60 1.57 10.96
C PRO A 131 20.97 1.47 10.28
N PRO A 132 21.10 1.39 8.93
CA PRO A 132 22.40 1.31 8.28
C PRO A 132 23.30 2.55 8.44
N LEU A 133 22.71 3.70 8.83
CA LEU A 133 23.46 4.95 9.04
C LEU A 133 24.07 5.05 10.45
N VAL A 134 23.65 4.18 11.36
CA VAL A 134 24.13 4.15 12.75
C VAL A 134 24.81 2.85 13.14
N ASN A 135 24.61 1.78 12.37
CA ASN A 135 25.23 0.49 12.58
C ASN A 135 25.70 -0.12 11.25
N ASP A 136 26.99 -0.12 11.01
CA ASP A 136 27.63 -0.58 9.77
C ASP A 136 27.50 -2.10 9.53
N LYS A 137 27.12 -2.89 10.55
CA LYS A 137 26.81 -4.32 10.41
C LYS A 137 25.49 -4.56 9.71
N ILE A 138 24.57 -3.58 9.71
CA ILE A 138 23.30 -3.68 9.00
C ILE A 138 23.51 -3.31 7.54
N LYS A 139 23.47 -4.32 6.66
CA LYS A 139 23.59 -4.14 5.21
C LYS A 139 22.17 -4.26 4.61
N PRO A 140 21.53 -3.15 4.21
CA PRO A 140 20.17 -3.20 3.73
C PRO A 140 20.08 -4.03 2.45
N LEU A 141 18.98 -4.80 2.30
CA LEU A 141 18.74 -5.63 1.12
C LEU A 141 18.14 -4.86 -0.06
N ILE A 142 17.75 -3.61 0.17
CA ILE A 142 17.16 -2.69 -0.81
C ILE A 142 17.90 -1.35 -0.78
N LYS A 143 17.58 -0.48 -1.73
CA LYS A 143 18.12 0.89 -1.75
C LYS A 143 17.61 1.68 -0.55
N LEU A 144 18.52 2.32 0.18
CA LEU A 144 18.15 3.15 1.32
C LEU A 144 17.50 4.45 0.85
N SER A 145 16.32 4.76 1.39
CA SER A 145 15.67 6.06 1.20
C SER A 145 16.47 7.18 1.88
N LYS A 146 16.38 8.39 1.33
CA LYS A 146 16.97 9.60 1.91
C LYS A 146 16.12 10.22 3.02
N SER A 147 14.83 9.82 3.15
CA SER A 147 13.95 10.32 4.21
C SER A 147 14.28 9.69 5.57
N GLY A 148 13.88 10.33 6.67
CA GLY A 148 13.99 9.80 8.03
C GLY A 148 13.31 8.44 8.19
N ALA A 149 13.71 7.70 9.22
CA ALA A 149 13.19 6.37 9.49
C ALA A 149 11.78 6.40 10.15
N TYR A 150 11.45 7.44 10.89
CA TYR A 150 10.29 7.47 11.79
C TYR A 150 9.25 8.51 11.36
N PRO A 151 7.95 8.11 11.24
CA PRO A 151 7.43 6.75 11.25
C PRO A 151 7.75 5.98 9.96
N SER A 152 7.56 4.64 9.96
CA SER A 152 7.72 3.81 8.76
C SER A 152 6.58 4.07 7.77
N GLY A 153 6.89 4.59 6.55
CA GLY A 153 5.90 4.85 5.50
C GLY A 153 5.20 3.58 5.03
N HIS A 154 5.96 2.54 4.68
CA HIS A 154 5.38 1.25 4.28
C HIS A 154 4.44 0.66 5.34
N THR A 155 4.78 0.77 6.63
CA THR A 155 3.90 0.30 7.71
C THR A 155 2.64 1.16 7.79
N THR A 156 2.78 2.47 7.64
CA THR A 156 1.66 3.42 7.59
C THR A 156 0.73 3.10 6.43
N ASN A 157 1.26 2.96 5.23
CA ASN A 157 0.53 2.58 4.02
C ASN A 157 -0.14 1.22 4.16
N GLY A 158 0.62 0.20 4.52
CA GLY A 158 0.09 -1.16 4.68
C GLY A 158 -1.06 -1.22 5.68
N THR A 159 -0.98 -0.45 6.77
CA THR A 159 -2.04 -0.37 7.78
C THR A 159 -3.28 0.34 7.24
N ALA A 160 -3.11 1.51 6.61
CA ALA A 160 -4.23 2.25 6.04
C ALA A 160 -4.93 1.44 4.94
N ILE A 161 -4.17 0.85 4.02
CA ILE A 161 -4.68 0.00 2.94
C ILE A 161 -5.45 -1.21 3.52
N ALA A 162 -4.89 -1.91 4.52
CA ALA A 162 -5.55 -3.05 5.14
C ALA A 162 -6.89 -2.66 5.77
N ILE A 163 -6.96 -1.54 6.49
CA ILE A 163 -8.19 -1.05 7.11
C ILE A 163 -9.24 -0.71 6.03
N ILE A 164 -8.84 -0.02 4.96
CA ILE A 164 -9.75 0.36 3.87
C ILE A 164 -10.23 -0.88 3.11
N LEU A 165 -9.34 -1.80 2.75
CA LEU A 165 -9.73 -3.05 2.09
C LEU A 165 -10.60 -3.93 2.99
N ALA A 166 -10.36 -3.96 4.31
CA ALA A 166 -11.22 -4.68 5.26
C ALA A 166 -12.63 -4.07 5.36
N LYS A 167 -12.79 -2.77 5.08
CA LYS A 167 -14.11 -2.15 4.92
C LYS A 167 -14.79 -2.55 3.62
N MET A 168 -14.04 -2.79 2.55
CA MET A 168 -14.56 -3.29 1.27
C MET A 168 -14.92 -4.78 1.34
N LEU A 169 -14.11 -5.56 2.04
CA LEU A 169 -14.16 -7.01 2.17
C LEU A 169 -14.14 -7.43 3.66
N PRO A 170 -15.24 -7.21 4.42
CA PRO A 170 -15.26 -7.52 5.85
C PRO A 170 -14.93 -8.98 6.17
N GLU A 171 -15.29 -9.90 5.27
CA GLU A 171 -15.03 -11.33 5.33
C GLU A 171 -13.54 -11.70 5.20
N LYS A 172 -12.70 -10.74 4.76
CA LYS A 172 -11.24 -10.89 4.61
C LYS A 172 -10.45 -10.05 5.62
N LYS A 173 -11.12 -9.45 6.61
CA LYS A 173 -10.51 -8.53 7.56
C LYS A 173 -9.27 -9.11 8.24
N ASP A 174 -9.38 -10.31 8.80
CA ASP A 174 -8.29 -10.90 9.58
C ASP A 174 -7.07 -11.21 8.71
N GLU A 175 -7.30 -11.67 7.47
CA GLU A 175 -6.26 -11.93 6.49
C GLU A 175 -5.54 -10.63 6.08
N LEU A 176 -6.30 -9.57 5.80
CA LEU A 176 -5.75 -8.26 5.43
C LEU A 176 -4.94 -7.63 6.56
N MET A 177 -5.41 -7.74 7.80
CA MET A 177 -4.67 -7.24 8.97
C MET A 177 -3.41 -8.06 9.25
N ALA A 178 -3.44 -9.38 9.03
CA ALA A 178 -2.26 -10.23 9.10
C ALA A 178 -1.23 -9.85 8.02
N ARG A 179 -1.70 -9.57 6.80
CA ARG A 179 -0.83 -9.13 5.70
C ARG A 179 -0.17 -7.78 6.00
N ALA A 180 -0.89 -6.82 6.58
CA ALA A 180 -0.31 -5.54 6.99
C ALA A 180 0.86 -5.72 7.97
N LYS A 181 0.73 -6.65 8.93
CA LYS A 181 1.81 -6.96 9.87
C LYS A 181 3.01 -7.62 9.18
N ASP A 182 2.77 -8.56 8.27
CA ASP A 182 3.84 -9.21 7.51
C ASP A 182 4.55 -8.22 6.57
N TYR A 183 3.79 -7.32 5.93
CA TYR A 183 4.30 -6.24 5.08
C TYR A 183 5.18 -5.27 5.88
N ALA A 184 4.76 -4.90 7.09
CA ALA A 184 5.56 -4.10 8.01
C ALA A 184 6.84 -4.83 8.44
N LEU A 185 6.75 -6.13 8.81
CA LEU A 185 7.90 -6.93 9.21
C LEU A 185 8.97 -7.01 8.11
N SER A 186 8.58 -6.96 6.84
CA SER A 186 9.49 -6.90 5.70
C SER A 186 10.50 -5.75 5.83
N ARG A 187 10.12 -4.62 6.45
CA ARG A 187 10.98 -3.44 6.62
C ARG A 187 12.13 -3.68 7.60
N LEU A 188 11.93 -4.53 8.62
CA LEU A 188 12.98 -4.96 9.53
C LEU A 188 13.91 -5.99 8.86
N ILE A 189 13.32 -6.93 8.09
CA ILE A 189 14.07 -7.97 7.39
C ILE A 189 15.00 -7.38 6.32
N VAL A 190 14.56 -6.34 5.60
CA VAL A 190 15.43 -5.62 4.66
C VAL A 190 16.38 -4.63 5.34
N GLY A 191 16.27 -4.43 6.66
CA GLY A 191 17.21 -3.66 7.48
C GLY A 191 17.10 -2.14 7.35
N VAL A 192 15.92 -1.58 7.06
CA VAL A 192 15.77 -0.14 6.79
C VAL A 192 14.96 0.63 7.83
N HIS A 193 14.37 -0.07 8.81
CA HIS A 193 13.58 0.50 9.90
C HIS A 193 13.88 -0.19 11.24
N TYR A 194 13.45 0.45 12.32
CA TYR A 194 13.45 -0.08 13.68
C TYR A 194 12.05 -0.58 14.06
N PRO A 195 11.90 -1.48 15.06
CA PRO A 195 10.59 -1.89 15.58
C PRO A 195 9.68 -0.71 15.94
N SER A 196 10.16 0.27 16.66
CA SER A 196 9.37 1.45 17.05
C SER A 196 8.95 2.35 15.87
N ASP A 197 9.67 2.32 14.73
CA ASP A 197 9.19 2.98 13.50
C ASP A 197 7.92 2.30 12.96
N LEU A 198 7.82 0.96 13.13
CA LEU A 198 6.65 0.19 12.73
C LEU A 198 5.48 0.48 13.67
N ASP A 199 5.72 0.52 14.99
CA ASP A 199 4.67 0.84 15.97
C ASP A 199 4.05 2.20 15.70
N ALA A 200 4.87 3.20 15.44
CA ALA A 200 4.41 4.53 15.02
C ALA A 200 3.69 4.48 13.66
N GLY A 201 4.16 3.65 12.73
CA GLY A 201 3.52 3.43 11.44
C GLY A 201 2.13 2.83 11.57
N TYR A 202 1.91 1.86 12.48
CA TYR A 202 0.57 1.33 12.76
C TYR A 202 -0.38 2.40 13.29
N ALA A 203 0.09 3.23 14.22
CA ALA A 203 -0.71 4.33 14.76
C ALA A 203 -1.05 5.37 13.67
N ALA A 204 -0.05 5.80 12.90
CA ALA A 204 -0.21 6.75 11.81
C ALA A 204 -1.19 6.23 10.74
N GLY A 205 -1.02 4.97 10.31
CA GLY A 205 -1.89 4.36 9.32
C GLY A 205 -3.35 4.26 9.77
N ALA A 206 -3.58 3.97 11.06
CA ALA A 206 -4.94 3.93 11.61
C ALA A 206 -5.59 5.32 11.61
N VAL A 207 -4.85 6.37 11.98
CA VAL A 207 -5.36 7.76 11.98
C VAL A 207 -5.61 8.25 10.55
N ILE A 208 -4.70 7.96 9.60
CA ILE A 208 -4.89 8.30 8.18
C ILE A 208 -6.12 7.57 7.61
N ALA A 209 -6.29 6.26 7.89
CA ALA A 209 -7.47 5.52 7.45
C ALA A 209 -8.77 6.12 8.01
N TYR A 210 -8.77 6.55 9.27
CA TYR A 210 -9.90 7.26 9.86
C TYR A 210 -10.18 8.58 9.13
N ALA A 211 -9.17 9.40 8.90
CA ALA A 211 -9.30 10.68 8.19
C ALA A 211 -9.81 10.48 6.74
N LEU A 212 -9.30 9.47 6.02
CA LEU A 212 -9.80 9.07 4.71
C LEU A 212 -11.31 8.76 4.74
N MET A 213 -11.74 7.97 5.72
CA MET A 213 -13.17 7.62 5.86
C MET A 213 -14.08 8.82 6.17
N GLN A 214 -13.55 9.94 6.67
CA GLN A 214 -14.27 11.20 6.89
C GLN A 214 -14.19 12.15 5.66
N ASN A 215 -13.32 11.87 4.70
CA ASN A 215 -13.12 12.73 3.54
C ASN A 215 -14.20 12.49 2.46
N ASN A 216 -14.89 13.55 2.06
CA ASN A 216 -16.01 13.47 1.10
C ASN A 216 -15.57 13.01 -0.30
N GLU A 217 -14.37 13.36 -0.75
CA GLU A 217 -13.84 12.94 -2.04
C GLU A 217 -13.49 11.45 -2.02
N PHE A 218 -12.80 11.00 -0.98
CA PHE A 218 -12.54 9.58 -0.74
C PHE A 218 -13.83 8.75 -0.76
N GLN A 219 -14.90 9.21 -0.10
CA GLN A 219 -16.18 8.49 -0.06
C GLN A 219 -16.81 8.32 -1.44
N LYS A 220 -16.64 9.30 -2.35
CA LYS A 220 -17.14 9.20 -3.73
C LYS A 220 -16.41 8.12 -4.54
N GLU A 221 -15.14 7.88 -4.25
CA GLU A 221 -14.30 6.88 -4.93
C GLU A 221 -14.42 5.50 -4.27
N PHE A 222 -14.58 5.45 -2.95
CA PHE A 222 -14.64 4.22 -2.16
C PHE A 222 -15.79 3.30 -2.59
N GLY A 223 -17.00 3.83 -2.81
CA GLY A 223 -18.17 3.04 -3.21
C GLY A 223 -17.95 2.28 -4.51
N PRO A 224 -17.63 2.97 -5.62
CA PRO A 224 -17.33 2.34 -6.91
C PRO A 224 -16.15 1.35 -6.86
N ALA A 225 -15.07 1.69 -6.16
CA ALA A 225 -13.91 0.80 -6.00
C ALA A 225 -14.28 -0.48 -5.25
N ARG A 226 -15.09 -0.38 -4.19
CA ARG A 226 -15.60 -1.54 -3.46
C ARG A 226 -16.46 -2.45 -4.34
N GLU A 227 -17.37 -1.88 -5.12
CA GLU A 227 -18.23 -2.65 -6.03
C GLU A 227 -17.40 -3.38 -7.09
N GLU A 228 -16.42 -2.69 -7.69
CA GLU A 228 -15.48 -3.27 -8.65
C GLU A 228 -14.72 -4.45 -8.04
N LEU A 229 -14.10 -4.26 -6.86
CA LEU A 229 -13.30 -5.28 -6.19
C LEU A 229 -14.14 -6.51 -5.85
N ARG A 230 -15.32 -6.32 -5.26
CA ARG A 230 -16.24 -7.42 -4.93
C ARG A 230 -16.70 -8.18 -6.16
N LYS A 231 -17.02 -7.48 -7.25
CA LYS A 231 -17.40 -8.10 -8.52
C LYS A 231 -16.25 -8.92 -9.12
N ALA A 232 -15.03 -8.40 -9.09
CA ALA A 232 -13.85 -9.13 -9.58
C ALA A 232 -13.60 -10.43 -8.79
N LEU A 233 -13.89 -10.41 -7.48
CA LEU A 233 -13.78 -11.57 -6.58
C LEU A 233 -15.02 -12.48 -6.57
N LYS A 234 -16.08 -12.14 -7.32
CA LYS A 234 -17.37 -12.87 -7.34
C LYS A 234 -18.04 -12.96 -5.96
N MET A 235 -17.97 -11.88 -5.19
CA MET A 235 -18.49 -11.76 -3.81
C MET A 235 -19.67 -10.80 -3.71
#